data_426a61d3d789fb87214c2c85521a49b9
#
_entry.id   426a61d3d789fb87214c2c85521a49b9
#
_cell.length_a   1.000
_cell.length_b   1.000
_cell.length_c   1.000
_cell.angle_alpha   90.00
_cell.angle_beta   90.00
_cell.angle_gamma   90.00
#
_symmetry.space_group_name_H-M   'P 1'
#
loop_
_entity.id
_entity.type
_entity.pdbx_description
1 polymer ?
#
loop_
_entity_poly.entity_id
_entity_poly.type
_entity_poly.pdbx_seq_one_letter_code
_entity_poly.pdbx_strand_id
1 'polypeptide(L)'
;MEQVKKHARVDVADVLRGFAVLAIILLHSIEHFNFYSYPDTADQSVWLNFCDKAIWDGLFFAFGGKAYAIFALLFGFSFFIQHDNQRMRGKDFRARFAWRLLLLFIIGQFNAAFFTGEILVMYSLVGFVLVLTCRLSTKVLAWLIAICMLQPACIYNIIMAFVSPGCMMTGGSWEADWAATYDVQSHGTFWETVRVNLVEGQLFSLGWAWDNGRIFQTAGLFMAGMLIGRQGWFLRDKLHY
;
A
#
# COMPACT_ATOMS: atom_id res chain seq x y z
N MET A 1 -40.39 -6.25 13.45
CA MET A 1 -38.91 -6.29 13.40
C MET A 1 -38.52 -5.59 12.13
N GLU A 2 -38.08 -4.35 12.24
CA GLU A 2 -37.61 -3.55 11.11
C GLU A 2 -36.33 -4.19 10.56
N GLN A 3 -36.33 -4.59 9.29
CA GLN A 3 -35.13 -5.14 8.64
C GLN A 3 -34.08 -4.05 8.58
N VAL A 4 -33.03 -4.16 9.39
CA VAL A 4 -31.86 -3.28 9.34
C VAL A 4 -31.31 -3.33 7.91
N LYS A 5 -31.51 -2.24 7.15
CA LYS A 5 -31.04 -2.12 5.74
C LYS A 5 -29.52 -2.22 5.75
N LYS A 6 -28.97 -3.34 5.30
CA LYS A 6 -27.54 -3.50 5.01
C LYS A 6 -27.13 -2.62 3.84
N HIS A 7 -25.91 -2.04 3.89
CA HIS A 7 -25.33 -1.54 2.66
C HIS A 7 -25.23 -2.67 1.64
N ALA A 8 -25.81 -2.45 0.48
CA ALA A 8 -25.74 -3.37 -0.64
C ALA A 8 -24.28 -3.52 -1.10
N ARG A 9 -23.99 -4.57 -1.83
CA ARG A 9 -22.72 -4.74 -2.55
C ARG A 9 -22.54 -3.55 -3.50
N VAL A 10 -21.33 -2.96 -3.49
CA VAL A 10 -20.96 -1.82 -4.35
C VAL A 10 -20.14 -2.36 -5.51
N ASP A 11 -20.82 -2.70 -6.61
CA ASP A 11 -20.19 -3.35 -7.78
C ASP A 11 -19.01 -2.54 -8.33
N VAL A 12 -19.13 -1.21 -8.36
CA VAL A 12 -18.06 -0.30 -8.81
C VAL A 12 -16.79 -0.48 -7.96
N ALA A 13 -16.92 -0.65 -6.63
CA ALA A 13 -15.78 -0.86 -5.76
C ALA A 13 -15.09 -2.22 -6.02
N ASP A 14 -15.88 -3.25 -6.36
CA ASP A 14 -15.34 -4.57 -6.70
C ASP A 14 -14.64 -4.57 -8.06
N VAL A 15 -15.17 -3.87 -9.06
CA VAL A 15 -14.53 -3.67 -10.37
C VAL A 15 -13.21 -2.90 -10.23
N LEU A 16 -13.22 -1.79 -9.50
CA LEU A 16 -12.00 -1.00 -9.26
C LEU A 16 -10.93 -1.79 -8.48
N ARG A 17 -11.35 -2.64 -7.55
CA ARG A 17 -10.44 -3.53 -6.83
C ARG A 17 -9.81 -4.56 -7.76
N GLY A 18 -10.61 -5.21 -8.61
CA GLY A 18 -10.12 -6.14 -9.63
C GLY A 18 -9.15 -5.48 -10.59
N PHE A 19 -9.46 -4.27 -11.07
CA PHE A 19 -8.57 -3.48 -11.91
C PHE A 19 -7.25 -3.14 -11.20
N ALA A 20 -7.32 -2.68 -9.94
CA ALA A 20 -6.11 -2.34 -9.17
C ALA A 20 -5.22 -3.56 -8.94
N VAL A 21 -5.81 -4.73 -8.64
CA VAL A 21 -5.06 -5.99 -8.48
C VAL A 21 -4.40 -6.40 -9.80
N LEU A 22 -5.12 -6.34 -10.92
CA LEU A 22 -4.54 -6.65 -12.24
C LEU A 22 -3.37 -5.73 -12.57
N ALA A 23 -3.52 -4.42 -12.34
CA ALA A 23 -2.46 -3.44 -12.59
C ALA A 23 -1.23 -3.68 -11.69
N ILE A 24 -1.44 -4.05 -10.42
CA ILE A 24 -0.36 -4.41 -9.48
C ILE A 24 0.37 -5.68 -9.96
N ILE A 25 -0.37 -6.70 -10.39
CA ILE A 25 0.23 -7.95 -10.91
C ILE A 25 1.09 -7.65 -12.14
N LEU A 26 0.62 -6.80 -13.07
CA LEU A 26 1.39 -6.42 -14.26
C LEU A 26 2.70 -5.71 -13.88
N LEU A 27 2.67 -4.76 -12.93
CA LEU A 27 3.89 -4.09 -12.47
C LEU A 27 4.85 -5.06 -11.76
N HIS A 28 4.35 -5.84 -10.82
CA HIS A 28 5.19 -6.80 -10.09
C HIS A 28 5.76 -7.90 -10.97
N SER A 29 5.09 -8.27 -12.07
CA SER A 29 5.66 -9.21 -13.03
C SER A 29 6.95 -8.65 -13.66
N ILE A 30 6.97 -7.36 -14.01
CA ILE A 30 8.16 -6.72 -14.56
C ILE A 30 9.24 -6.56 -13.47
N GLU A 31 8.86 -6.05 -12.29
CA GLU A 31 9.79 -5.81 -11.18
C GLU A 31 10.44 -7.12 -10.70
N HIS A 32 9.67 -8.20 -10.60
CA HIS A 32 10.17 -9.48 -10.11
C HIS A 32 11.19 -10.12 -11.06
N PHE A 33 10.93 -10.10 -12.36
CA PHE A 33 11.82 -10.73 -13.34
C PHE A 33 13.07 -9.89 -13.64
N ASN A 34 13.03 -8.59 -13.43
CA ASN A 34 14.14 -7.67 -13.68
C ASN A 34 14.81 -7.14 -12.41
N PHE A 35 14.52 -7.69 -11.24
CA PHE A 35 15.09 -7.26 -9.95
C PHE A 35 15.06 -5.73 -9.75
N TYR A 36 13.94 -5.09 -10.12
CA TYR A 36 13.70 -3.64 -10.02
C TYR A 36 14.64 -2.76 -10.86
N SER A 37 15.43 -3.33 -11.73
CA SER A 37 16.31 -2.60 -12.65
C SER A 37 15.86 -2.78 -14.10
N TYR A 38 16.10 -1.75 -14.90
CA TYR A 38 15.89 -1.88 -16.36
C TYR A 38 16.93 -2.86 -16.93
N PRO A 39 16.53 -3.82 -17.78
CA PRO A 39 17.47 -4.81 -18.33
C PRO A 39 18.58 -4.16 -19.14
N ASP A 40 19.78 -4.76 -19.13
CA ASP A 40 20.86 -4.39 -20.02
C ASP A 40 20.48 -4.75 -21.46
N THR A 41 20.52 -3.77 -22.32
CA THR A 41 20.06 -3.86 -23.70
C THR A 41 21.20 -3.75 -24.72
N ALA A 42 22.48 -3.82 -24.26
CA ALA A 42 23.65 -3.62 -25.10
C ALA A 42 23.73 -4.59 -26.31
N ASP A 43 23.28 -5.84 -26.11
CA ASP A 43 23.30 -6.90 -27.11
C ASP A 43 21.99 -7.05 -27.91
N GLN A 44 20.99 -6.17 -27.66
CA GLN A 44 19.68 -6.27 -28.29
C GLN A 44 19.59 -5.39 -29.56
N SER A 45 18.66 -5.74 -30.46
CA SER A 45 18.36 -4.89 -31.61
C SER A 45 17.70 -3.57 -31.19
N VAL A 46 17.93 -2.50 -31.95
CA VAL A 46 17.36 -1.16 -31.69
C VAL A 46 15.83 -1.20 -31.59
N TRP A 47 15.18 -2.02 -32.40
CA TRP A 47 13.72 -2.18 -32.36
C TRP A 47 13.24 -2.85 -31.08
N LEU A 48 13.92 -3.88 -30.62
CA LEU A 48 13.56 -4.58 -29.38
C LEU A 48 13.75 -3.67 -28.17
N ASN A 49 14.86 -2.94 -28.11
CA ASN A 49 15.11 -1.92 -27.08
C ASN A 49 14.01 -0.85 -27.03
N PHE A 50 13.54 -0.40 -28.21
CA PHE A 50 12.44 0.56 -28.28
C PHE A 50 11.14 -0.05 -27.71
N CYS A 51 10.81 -1.28 -28.07
CA CYS A 51 9.61 -1.97 -27.56
C CYS A 51 9.68 -2.19 -26.05
N ASP A 52 10.80 -2.67 -25.53
CA ASP A 52 11.01 -2.91 -24.09
C ASP A 52 10.87 -1.60 -23.31
N LYS A 53 11.52 -0.54 -23.78
CA LYS A 53 11.41 0.77 -23.15
C LYS A 53 9.99 1.33 -23.21
N ALA A 54 9.30 1.21 -24.32
CA ALA A 54 7.94 1.69 -24.48
C ALA A 54 6.96 0.95 -23.54
N ILE A 55 7.12 -0.37 -23.39
CA ILE A 55 6.32 -1.19 -22.48
C ILE A 55 6.63 -0.79 -21.03
N TRP A 56 7.90 -0.70 -20.66
CA TRP A 56 8.35 -0.31 -19.32
C TRP A 56 7.81 1.06 -18.93
N ASP A 57 8.12 2.08 -19.71
CA ASP A 57 7.69 3.45 -19.46
C ASP A 57 6.15 3.55 -19.47
N GLY A 58 5.49 2.87 -20.41
CA GLY A 58 4.03 2.86 -20.53
C GLY A 58 3.33 2.25 -19.33
N LEU A 59 3.80 1.11 -18.82
CA LEU A 59 3.20 0.44 -17.66
C LEU A 59 3.47 1.23 -16.37
N PHE A 60 4.69 1.72 -16.17
CA PHE A 60 4.98 2.56 -15.00
C PHE A 60 4.22 3.89 -15.05
N PHE A 61 4.10 4.54 -16.23
CA PHE A 61 3.29 5.74 -16.38
C PHE A 61 1.79 5.47 -16.10
N ALA A 62 1.25 4.38 -16.61
CA ALA A 62 -0.18 4.07 -16.46
C ALA A 62 -0.54 3.64 -15.02
N PHE A 63 0.27 2.79 -14.40
CA PHE A 63 -0.08 2.07 -13.19
C PHE A 63 0.81 2.37 -11.98
N GLY A 64 2.04 2.86 -12.19
CA GLY A 64 3.00 3.15 -11.12
C GLY A 64 2.43 4.10 -10.08
N GLY A 65 2.36 3.66 -8.83
CA GLY A 65 1.78 4.41 -7.71
C GLY A 65 0.24 4.60 -7.75
N LYS A 66 -0.41 4.53 -8.92
CA LYS A 66 -1.85 4.76 -9.06
C LYS A 66 -2.67 3.53 -8.66
N ALA A 67 -2.27 2.35 -9.14
CA ALA A 67 -2.93 1.09 -8.80
C ALA A 67 -2.90 0.83 -7.28
N TYR A 68 -1.75 1.03 -6.67
CA TYR A 68 -1.58 1.00 -5.22
C TYR A 68 -2.50 1.99 -4.49
N ALA A 69 -2.58 3.25 -4.97
CA ALA A 69 -3.41 4.27 -4.33
C ALA A 69 -4.91 3.92 -4.39
N ILE A 70 -5.39 3.42 -5.54
CA ILE A 70 -6.76 2.92 -5.70
C ILE A 70 -7.02 1.77 -4.73
N PHE A 71 -6.11 0.80 -4.66
CA PHE A 71 -6.26 -0.35 -3.77
C PHE A 71 -6.27 0.05 -2.29
N ALA A 72 -5.39 0.98 -1.88
CA ALA A 72 -5.36 1.52 -0.53
C ALA A 72 -6.66 2.26 -0.16
N LEU A 73 -7.16 3.10 -1.06
CA LEU A 73 -8.41 3.83 -0.85
C LEU A 73 -9.60 2.87 -0.70
N LEU A 74 -9.67 1.83 -1.54
CA LEU A 74 -10.72 0.82 -1.49
C LEU A 74 -10.62 -0.07 -0.24
N PHE A 75 -9.43 -0.23 0.33
CA PHE A 75 -9.24 -0.92 1.60
C PHE A 75 -9.95 -0.17 2.74
N GLY A 76 -9.73 1.15 2.84
CA GLY A 76 -10.41 2.01 3.81
C GLY A 76 -11.93 2.10 3.59
N PHE A 77 -12.37 2.19 2.33
CA PHE A 77 -13.79 2.16 1.98
C PHE A 77 -14.45 0.83 2.41
N SER A 78 -13.79 -0.29 2.15
CA SER A 78 -14.28 -1.62 2.55
C SER A 78 -14.38 -1.79 4.06
N PHE A 79 -13.41 -1.22 4.80
CA PHE A 79 -13.49 -1.15 6.26
C PHE A 79 -14.74 -0.41 6.71
N PHE A 80 -15.02 0.77 6.13
CA PHE A 80 -16.19 1.56 6.48
C PHE A 80 -17.49 0.75 6.29
N ILE A 81 -17.70 0.18 5.11
CA ILE A 81 -18.92 -0.61 4.81
C ILE A 81 -19.12 -1.74 5.82
N GLN A 82 -18.04 -2.46 6.16
CA GLN A 82 -18.12 -3.56 7.12
C GLN A 82 -18.36 -3.07 8.54
N HIS A 83 -17.67 -2.00 8.94
CA HIS A 83 -17.83 -1.37 10.26
C HIS A 83 -19.25 -0.85 10.44
N ASP A 84 -19.80 -0.12 9.47
CA ASP A 84 -21.13 0.47 9.56
C ASP A 84 -22.23 -0.61 9.53
N ASN A 85 -22.11 -1.64 8.70
CA ASN A 85 -22.98 -2.80 8.70
C ASN A 85 -23.02 -3.54 10.05
N GLN A 86 -21.91 -3.59 10.78
CA GLN A 86 -21.88 -4.20 12.12
C GLN A 86 -22.43 -3.25 13.18
N ARG A 87 -22.14 -1.96 13.05
CA ARG A 87 -22.69 -0.91 13.93
C ARG A 87 -24.22 -0.88 13.87
N MET A 88 -24.81 -0.96 12.67
CA MET A 88 -26.27 -1.05 12.52
C MET A 88 -26.87 -2.27 13.23
N ARG A 89 -26.09 -3.32 13.47
CA ARG A 89 -26.47 -4.52 14.23
C ARG A 89 -26.12 -4.43 15.71
N GLY A 90 -25.69 -3.26 16.21
CA GLY A 90 -25.26 -3.08 17.60
C GLY A 90 -23.94 -3.78 17.96
N LYS A 91 -23.13 -4.19 16.98
CA LYS A 91 -21.86 -4.92 17.19
C LYS A 91 -20.65 -4.04 16.92
N ASP A 92 -19.61 -4.16 17.76
CA ASP A 92 -18.31 -3.52 17.50
C ASP A 92 -17.50 -4.39 16.53
N PHE A 93 -17.08 -3.77 15.42
CA PHE A 93 -16.30 -4.45 14.37
C PHE A 93 -14.79 -4.38 14.60
N ARG A 94 -14.31 -3.49 15.45
CA ARG A 94 -12.87 -3.18 15.60
C ARG A 94 -12.02 -4.39 15.94
N ALA A 95 -12.42 -5.18 16.93
CA ALA A 95 -11.68 -6.39 17.33
C ALA A 95 -11.60 -7.41 16.18
N ARG A 96 -12.71 -7.60 15.44
CA ARG A 96 -12.75 -8.49 14.28
C ARG A 96 -11.85 -7.98 13.16
N PHE A 97 -11.80 -6.67 12.96
CA PHE A 97 -10.93 -6.09 11.93
C PHE A 97 -9.45 -6.18 12.35
N ALA A 98 -9.11 -5.90 13.61
CA ALA A 98 -7.76 -6.10 14.12
C ALA A 98 -7.29 -7.55 13.95
N TRP A 99 -8.16 -8.53 14.20
CA TRP A 99 -7.86 -9.94 13.91
C TRP A 99 -7.58 -10.19 12.41
N ARG A 100 -8.35 -9.54 11.51
CA ARG A 100 -8.09 -9.63 10.06
C ARG A 100 -6.77 -8.99 9.67
N LEU A 101 -6.37 -7.90 10.31
CA LEU A 101 -5.06 -7.29 10.10
C LEU A 101 -3.94 -8.23 10.57
N LEU A 102 -4.12 -8.92 11.69
CA LEU A 102 -3.16 -9.93 12.14
C LEU A 102 -3.02 -11.09 11.15
N LEU A 103 -4.14 -11.59 10.63
CA LEU A 103 -4.11 -12.63 9.58
C LEU A 103 -3.44 -12.10 8.30
N LEU A 104 -3.72 -10.85 7.92
CA LEU A 104 -3.07 -10.21 6.77
C LEU A 104 -1.57 -10.08 6.99
N PHE A 105 -1.13 -9.75 8.21
CA PHE A 105 0.29 -9.71 8.58
C PHE A 105 0.95 -11.09 8.41
N ILE A 106 0.32 -12.16 8.91
CA ILE A 106 0.84 -13.53 8.78
C ILE A 106 0.95 -13.94 7.31
N ILE A 107 -0.09 -13.65 6.51
CA ILE A 107 -0.08 -13.91 5.06
C ILE A 107 1.01 -13.07 4.38
N GLY A 108 1.15 -11.81 4.76
CA GLY A 108 2.20 -10.93 4.27
C GLY A 108 3.60 -11.46 4.59
N GLN A 109 3.85 -11.95 5.81
CA GLN A 109 5.11 -12.57 6.18
C GLN A 109 5.40 -13.83 5.35
N PHE A 110 4.38 -14.64 5.10
CA PHE A 110 4.54 -15.80 4.23
C PHE A 110 4.90 -15.39 2.79
N ASN A 111 4.24 -14.36 2.25
CA ASN A 111 4.54 -13.83 0.92
C ASN A 111 5.93 -13.18 0.87
N ALA A 112 6.31 -12.45 1.91
CA ALA A 112 7.61 -11.80 2.05
C ALA A 112 8.79 -12.79 1.98
N ALA A 113 8.60 -14.02 2.45
CA ALA A 113 9.62 -15.08 2.34
C ALA A 113 10.05 -15.33 0.87
N PHE A 114 9.18 -15.06 -0.09
CA PHE A 114 9.41 -15.32 -1.52
C PHE A 114 9.49 -14.06 -2.38
N PHE A 115 9.07 -12.90 -1.86
CA PHE A 115 9.01 -11.67 -2.63
C PHE A 115 9.25 -10.44 -1.73
N THR A 116 10.34 -9.74 -1.95
CA THR A 116 10.75 -8.56 -1.15
C THR A 116 9.89 -7.31 -1.41
N GLY A 117 9.23 -7.20 -2.57
CA GLY A 117 8.29 -6.12 -2.90
C GLY A 117 6.93 -6.24 -2.24
N GLU A 118 6.85 -7.00 -1.16
CA GLU A 118 5.63 -7.32 -0.42
C GLU A 118 5.05 -6.08 0.29
N ILE A 119 3.76 -5.82 0.12
CA ILE A 119 3.06 -4.64 0.65
C ILE A 119 2.06 -4.97 1.76
N LEU A 120 1.65 -6.25 1.92
CA LEU A 120 0.60 -6.66 2.86
C LEU A 120 1.03 -6.46 4.31
N VAL A 121 2.32 -6.62 4.60
CA VAL A 121 2.90 -6.36 5.93
C VAL A 121 2.70 -4.88 6.29
N MET A 122 3.09 -3.97 5.40
CA MET A 122 2.87 -2.53 5.60
C MET A 122 1.37 -2.22 5.73
N TYR A 123 0.50 -2.80 4.88
CA TYR A 123 -0.94 -2.60 4.95
C TYR A 123 -1.54 -3.11 6.26
N SER A 124 -1.04 -4.22 6.78
CA SER A 124 -1.51 -4.76 8.05
C SER A 124 -1.17 -3.82 9.22
N LEU A 125 0.05 -3.30 9.25
CA LEU A 125 0.52 -2.38 10.29
C LEU A 125 -0.21 -1.03 10.20
N VAL A 126 -0.21 -0.41 9.02
CA VAL A 126 -0.87 0.88 8.80
C VAL A 126 -2.38 0.77 8.93
N GLY A 127 -2.96 -0.40 8.63
CA GLY A 127 -4.41 -0.66 8.75
C GLY A 127 -4.98 -0.40 10.14
N PHE A 128 -4.16 -0.47 11.19
CA PHE A 128 -4.59 -0.11 12.55
C PHE A 128 -5.03 1.35 12.67
N VAL A 129 -4.60 2.25 11.80
CA VAL A 129 -5.07 3.64 11.78
C VAL A 129 -6.60 3.70 11.62
N LEU A 130 -7.20 2.79 10.85
CA LEU A 130 -8.65 2.72 10.68
C LEU A 130 -9.37 2.35 11.99
N VAL A 131 -8.79 1.43 12.76
CA VAL A 131 -9.33 1.03 14.07
C VAL A 131 -9.30 2.20 15.06
N LEU A 132 -8.22 2.97 15.04
CA LEU A 132 -8.02 4.12 15.94
C LEU A 132 -8.90 5.30 15.54
N THR A 133 -9.08 5.55 14.25
CA THR A 133 -9.74 6.76 13.72
C THR A 133 -11.22 6.58 13.40
N CYS A 134 -11.75 5.34 13.41
CA CYS A 134 -13.14 5.06 13.02
C CYS A 134 -14.21 5.78 13.84
N ARG A 135 -13.90 6.22 15.07
CA ARG A 135 -14.82 6.96 15.94
C ARG A 135 -14.65 8.49 15.88
N LEU A 136 -13.61 8.98 15.22
CA LEU A 136 -13.33 10.40 15.13
C LEU A 136 -14.39 11.12 14.26
N SER A 137 -14.59 12.41 14.55
CA SER A 137 -15.47 13.23 13.72
C SER A 137 -14.93 13.38 12.29
N THR A 138 -15.83 13.63 11.35
CA THR A 138 -15.46 13.81 9.93
C THR A 138 -14.47 14.96 9.72
N LYS A 139 -14.58 16.04 10.51
CA LYS A 139 -13.64 17.18 10.45
C LYS A 139 -12.23 16.79 10.89
N VAL A 140 -12.11 16.10 12.02
CA VAL A 140 -10.81 15.63 12.53
C VAL A 140 -10.19 14.62 11.56
N LEU A 141 -11.01 13.71 11.02
CA LEU A 141 -10.54 12.75 10.01
C LEU A 141 -10.01 13.44 8.76
N ALA A 142 -10.70 14.48 8.26
CA ALA A 142 -10.24 15.26 7.10
C ALA A 142 -8.91 15.97 7.37
N TRP A 143 -8.71 16.52 8.57
CA TRP A 143 -7.43 17.11 8.95
C TRP A 143 -6.30 16.09 9.04
N LEU A 144 -6.56 14.90 9.61
CA LEU A 144 -5.56 13.81 9.65
C LEU A 144 -5.19 13.34 8.24
N ILE A 145 -6.15 13.23 7.33
CA ILE A 145 -5.89 12.91 5.92
C ILE A 145 -4.99 13.99 5.31
N ALA A 146 -5.31 15.27 5.48
CA ALA A 146 -4.52 16.37 4.95
C ALA A 146 -3.08 16.34 5.48
N ILE A 147 -2.89 16.14 6.79
CA ILE A 147 -1.56 16.01 7.41
C ILE A 147 -0.78 14.84 6.81
N CYS A 148 -1.40 13.67 6.69
CA CYS A 148 -0.76 12.50 6.10
C CYS A 148 -0.38 12.73 4.63
N MET A 149 -1.25 13.40 3.85
CA MET A 149 -0.97 13.70 2.43
C MET A 149 0.12 14.75 2.24
N LEU A 150 0.34 15.64 3.21
CA LEU A 150 1.46 16.59 3.20
C LEU A 150 2.82 15.94 3.47
N GLN A 151 2.87 14.63 3.78
CA GLN A 151 4.12 13.89 3.97
C GLN A 151 5.04 14.53 5.02
N PRO A 152 4.64 14.60 6.32
CA PRO A 152 5.35 15.38 7.33
C PRO A 152 6.80 14.94 7.54
N ALA A 153 7.13 13.66 7.41
CA ALA A 153 8.51 13.18 7.50
C ALA A 153 9.36 13.70 6.33
N CYS A 154 8.83 13.69 5.12
CA CYS A 154 9.53 14.23 3.95
C CYS A 154 9.75 15.74 4.07
N ILE A 155 8.73 16.49 4.53
CA ILE A 155 8.86 17.94 4.78
C ILE A 155 9.93 18.20 5.84
N TYR A 156 9.92 17.45 6.94
CA TYR A 156 10.94 17.55 7.98
C TYR A 156 12.33 17.31 7.40
N ASN A 157 12.53 16.24 6.64
CA ASN A 157 13.82 15.90 6.03
C ASN A 157 14.29 16.98 5.05
N ILE A 158 13.39 17.56 4.24
CA ILE A 158 13.71 18.67 3.34
C ILE A 158 14.21 19.88 4.16
N ILE A 159 13.51 20.25 5.24
CA ILE A 159 13.91 21.36 6.09
C ILE A 159 15.28 21.08 6.73
N MET A 160 15.47 19.88 7.28
CA MET A 160 16.71 19.50 7.95
C MET A 160 17.90 19.36 7.00
N ALA A 161 17.69 19.04 5.74
CA ALA A 161 18.73 19.05 4.72
C ALA A 161 19.38 20.43 4.56
N PHE A 162 18.62 21.50 4.79
CA PHE A 162 19.13 22.88 4.71
C PHE A 162 19.66 23.41 6.06
N VAL A 163 19.08 22.95 7.18
CA VAL A 163 19.36 23.51 8.52
C VAL A 163 20.42 22.69 9.25
N SER A 164 20.30 21.39 9.25
CA SER A 164 21.18 20.47 9.97
C SER A 164 21.09 19.05 9.38
N PRO A 165 21.88 18.75 8.34
CA PRO A 165 21.77 17.48 7.60
C PRO A 165 21.93 16.21 8.46
N GLY A 166 22.63 16.29 9.59
CA GLY A 166 22.82 15.17 10.52
C GLY A 166 21.60 14.78 11.36
N CYS A 167 20.51 15.58 11.30
CA CYS A 167 19.29 15.35 12.10
C CYS A 167 18.09 14.89 11.24
N MET A 168 18.32 14.38 10.04
CA MET A 168 17.27 13.89 9.18
C MET A 168 16.61 12.62 9.76
N MET A 169 15.30 12.53 9.65
CA MET A 169 14.53 11.32 10.00
C MET A 169 14.61 10.31 8.84
N THR A 170 15.62 9.46 8.87
CA THR A 170 15.76 8.38 7.88
C THR A 170 15.16 7.08 8.39
N GLY A 171 14.74 6.23 7.48
CA GLY A 171 14.24 4.86 7.76
C GLY A 171 15.35 3.88 8.15
N GLY A 172 16.56 4.33 8.30
CA GLY A 172 17.74 3.51 8.61
C GLY A 172 18.59 3.20 7.37
N SER A 173 19.36 2.13 7.45
CA SER A 173 20.29 1.71 6.38
C SER A 173 19.63 0.79 5.34
N TRP A 174 18.41 1.12 4.89
CA TRP A 174 17.67 0.26 3.96
C TRP A 174 18.43 -0.06 2.65
N GLU A 175 19.34 0.81 2.25
CA GLU A 175 20.23 0.57 1.10
C GLU A 175 21.19 -0.59 1.36
N ALA A 176 21.73 -0.69 2.58
CA ALA A 176 22.58 -1.81 2.98
C ALA A 176 21.77 -3.12 3.07
N ASP A 177 20.55 -3.05 3.61
CA ASP A 177 19.63 -4.19 3.67
C ASP A 177 19.21 -4.65 2.25
N TRP A 178 19.05 -3.70 1.33
CA TRP A 178 18.80 -4.00 -0.09
C TRP A 178 19.98 -4.72 -0.72
N ALA A 179 21.21 -4.20 -0.53
CA ALA A 179 22.41 -4.81 -1.10
C ALA A 179 22.64 -6.23 -0.57
N ALA A 180 22.46 -6.45 0.74
CA ALA A 180 22.54 -7.77 1.35
C ALA A 180 21.47 -8.73 0.81
N THR A 181 20.24 -8.25 0.65
CA THR A 181 19.13 -9.03 0.10
C THR A 181 19.40 -9.43 -1.36
N TYR A 182 19.84 -8.48 -2.19
CA TYR A 182 20.13 -8.70 -3.58
C TYR A 182 21.28 -9.70 -3.80
N ASP A 183 22.35 -9.60 -3.02
CA ASP A 183 23.49 -10.52 -3.10
C ASP A 183 23.06 -11.97 -2.79
N VAL A 184 22.32 -12.16 -1.71
CA VAL A 184 21.84 -13.50 -1.33
C VAL A 184 20.80 -14.03 -2.33
N GLN A 185 19.91 -13.20 -2.86
CA GLN A 185 18.94 -13.63 -3.90
C GLN A 185 19.64 -14.07 -5.20
N SER A 186 20.81 -13.46 -5.53
CA SER A 186 21.55 -13.74 -6.74
C SER A 186 22.47 -14.97 -6.63
N HIS A 187 23.02 -15.23 -5.45
CA HIS A 187 24.10 -16.23 -5.26
C HIS A 187 23.82 -17.24 -4.15
N GLY A 188 22.84 -16.96 -3.28
CA GLY A 188 22.56 -17.79 -2.10
C GLY A 188 21.69 -19.02 -2.39
N THR A 189 21.56 -19.86 -1.38
CA THR A 189 20.65 -21.00 -1.39
C THR A 189 19.20 -20.58 -1.12
N PHE A 190 18.24 -21.43 -1.45
CA PHE A 190 16.82 -21.19 -1.18
C PHE A 190 16.53 -20.79 0.29
N TRP A 191 17.12 -21.48 1.26
CA TRP A 191 16.88 -21.17 2.67
C TRP A 191 17.54 -19.86 3.13
N GLU A 192 18.69 -19.52 2.58
CA GLU A 192 19.33 -18.23 2.81
C GLU A 192 18.48 -17.10 2.23
N THR A 193 17.94 -17.29 1.02
CA THR A 193 17.01 -16.32 0.39
C THR A 193 15.75 -16.12 1.23
N VAL A 194 15.12 -17.19 1.70
CA VAL A 194 13.94 -17.08 2.59
C VAL A 194 14.27 -16.32 3.87
N ARG A 195 15.42 -16.60 4.49
CA ARG A 195 15.85 -15.94 5.72
C ARG A 195 16.11 -14.46 5.49
N VAL A 196 16.90 -14.11 4.47
CA VAL A 196 17.24 -12.72 4.18
C VAL A 196 16.00 -11.91 3.80
N ASN A 197 15.07 -12.48 3.06
CA ASN A 197 13.81 -11.82 2.71
C ASN A 197 12.97 -11.48 3.94
N LEU A 198 12.93 -12.39 4.93
CA LEU A 198 12.13 -12.19 6.16
C LEU A 198 12.76 -11.18 7.13
N VAL A 199 14.04 -10.91 7.05
CA VAL A 199 14.74 -9.99 7.97
C VAL A 199 15.17 -8.73 7.21
N GLU A 200 16.23 -8.82 6.44
CA GLU A 200 16.84 -7.68 5.72
C GLU A 200 15.87 -7.13 4.65
N GLY A 201 15.19 -8.01 3.92
CA GLY A 201 14.18 -7.62 2.92
C GLY A 201 12.99 -6.88 3.53
N GLN A 202 12.54 -7.26 4.74
CA GLN A 202 11.48 -6.52 5.45
C GLN A 202 11.98 -5.17 5.96
N LEU A 203 13.21 -5.10 6.50
CA LEU A 203 13.82 -3.84 6.94
C LEU A 203 14.00 -2.89 5.74
N PHE A 204 14.49 -3.40 4.62
CA PHE A 204 14.53 -2.67 3.36
C PHE A 204 13.16 -2.13 2.97
N SER A 205 12.14 -2.98 2.88
CA SER A 205 10.80 -2.60 2.41
C SER A 205 10.16 -1.53 3.31
N LEU A 206 10.25 -1.68 4.63
CA LEU A 206 9.70 -0.72 5.60
C LEU A 206 10.52 0.57 5.66
N GLY A 207 11.84 0.50 5.60
CA GLY A 207 12.73 1.66 5.55
C GLY A 207 12.50 2.50 4.30
N TRP A 208 12.46 1.85 3.14
CA TRP A 208 12.11 2.49 1.88
C TRP A 208 10.72 3.14 1.92
N ALA A 209 9.73 2.44 2.48
CA ALA A 209 8.36 2.97 2.60
C ALA A 209 8.30 4.18 3.54
N TRP A 210 9.14 4.23 4.58
CA TRP A 210 9.27 5.38 5.46
C TRP A 210 9.88 6.57 4.72
N ASP A 211 11.05 6.41 4.12
CA ASP A 211 11.80 7.50 3.47
C ASP A 211 11.06 8.07 2.26
N ASN A 212 10.31 7.22 1.54
CA ASN A 212 9.46 7.65 0.42
C ASN A 212 8.04 8.09 0.84
N GLY A 213 7.76 8.23 2.15
CA GLY A 213 6.49 8.71 2.68
C GLY A 213 5.30 7.76 2.43
N ARG A 214 5.56 6.53 2.01
CA ARG A 214 4.50 5.56 1.70
C ARG A 214 3.63 5.19 2.90
N ILE A 215 4.19 5.18 4.10
CA ILE A 215 3.47 4.91 5.34
C ILE A 215 2.39 5.98 5.58
N PHE A 216 2.76 7.27 5.47
CA PHE A 216 1.82 8.39 5.61
C PHE A 216 0.80 8.41 4.47
N GLN A 217 1.24 8.20 3.24
CA GLN A 217 0.36 8.13 2.07
C GLN A 217 -0.68 7.01 2.23
N THR A 218 -0.26 5.82 2.64
CA THR A 218 -1.17 4.68 2.86
C THR A 218 -2.17 4.99 3.96
N ALA A 219 -1.72 5.53 5.09
CA ALA A 219 -2.60 5.92 6.20
C ALA A 219 -3.65 6.94 5.75
N GLY A 220 -3.21 7.97 5.02
CA GLY A 220 -4.10 8.98 4.46
C GLY A 220 -5.12 8.42 3.48
N LEU A 221 -4.69 7.54 2.56
CA LEU A 221 -5.58 6.88 1.59
C LEU A 221 -6.58 5.94 2.27
N PHE A 222 -6.16 5.19 3.30
CA PHE A 222 -7.08 4.37 4.11
C PHE A 222 -8.16 5.22 4.77
N MET A 223 -7.76 6.31 5.43
CA MET A 223 -8.68 7.25 6.06
C MET A 223 -9.57 7.96 5.03
N ALA A 224 -9.03 8.31 3.85
CA ALA A 224 -9.80 8.92 2.76
C ALA A 224 -10.87 7.95 2.22
N GLY A 225 -10.53 6.70 2.02
CA GLY A 225 -11.50 5.65 1.65
C GLY A 225 -12.62 5.51 2.68
N MET A 226 -12.29 5.49 3.97
CA MET A 226 -13.28 5.50 5.05
C MET A 226 -14.15 6.76 5.03
N LEU A 227 -13.58 7.93 4.74
CA LEU A 227 -14.30 9.20 4.63
C LEU A 227 -15.29 9.20 3.46
N ILE A 228 -14.86 8.72 2.29
CA ILE A 228 -15.72 8.54 1.10
C ILE A 228 -16.91 7.63 1.42
N GLY A 229 -16.66 6.53 2.14
CA GLY A 229 -17.71 5.66 2.62
C GLY A 229 -18.72 6.38 3.52
N ARG A 230 -18.25 7.19 4.48
CA ARG A 230 -19.13 8.00 5.37
C ARG A 230 -19.99 9.01 4.59
N GLN A 231 -19.48 9.56 3.51
CA GLN A 231 -20.21 10.52 2.67
C GLN A 231 -21.22 9.84 1.72
N GLY A 232 -21.15 8.51 1.60
CA GLY A 232 -22.07 7.72 0.80
C GLY A 232 -21.92 7.93 -0.72
N TRP A 233 -20.73 8.32 -1.21
CA TRP A 233 -20.53 8.66 -2.62
C TRP A 233 -20.80 7.49 -3.59
N PHE A 234 -20.58 6.26 -3.17
CA PHE A 234 -20.82 5.06 -3.96
C PHE A 234 -22.11 4.33 -3.59
N LEU A 235 -22.98 4.94 -2.80
CA LEU A 235 -24.28 4.35 -2.47
C LEU A 235 -25.29 4.66 -3.58
N ARG A 236 -26.07 3.66 -3.98
CA ARG A 236 -27.01 3.71 -5.13
C ARG A 236 -27.96 4.91 -5.13
N ASP A 237 -28.34 5.39 -3.95
CA ASP A 237 -29.27 6.52 -3.79
C ASP A 237 -28.70 7.88 -4.24
N LYS A 238 -27.36 7.96 -4.48
CA LYS A 238 -26.68 9.16 -4.98
C LYS A 238 -26.15 9.03 -6.40
N LEU A 239 -26.22 7.85 -7.00
CA LEU A 239 -25.85 7.57 -8.39
C LEU A 239 -27.07 7.64 -9.30
N HIS A 240 -27.89 8.68 -9.18
CA HIS A 240 -28.91 9.00 -10.16
C HIS A 240 -28.26 9.68 -11.37
N TYR A 241 -27.99 8.89 -12.39
CA TYR A 241 -27.84 9.33 -13.77
C TYR A 241 -28.79 8.51 -14.64
#